data_85e71c6fd3170a3bc09fbc5c431d65e0
#
_entry.id   85e71c6fd3170a3bc09fbc5c431d65e0
#
_cell.length_a   1.000
_cell.length_b   1.000
_cell.length_c   1.000
_cell.angle_alpha   90.00
_cell.angle_beta   90.00
_cell.angle_gamma   90.00
#
_symmetry.space_group_name_H-M   'P 1'
#
loop_
_entity.id
_entity.type
_entity.pdbx_description
1 polymer ?
#
loop_
_entity_poly.entity_id
_entity_poly.type
_entity_poly.pdbx_seq_one_letter_code
_entity_poly.pdbx_strand_id
1 'polypeptide(L)'
;MKKYFLLTVFTLATTLWANAQNLDKMQWFNEPGSYTIKNGKLEMDVPAQTDYWRISHYGFTVDDGPFLYTTVGGEFEAKIKVSGDYKVRFDQAGMMIRKDPSDWSVIELKEPIPFLWLKAVRRLDAIELYYSFDDKEYTMMRTLWMQDNCPLMVGPVAACPDGQGFKAVFSHFKVKHLPDQRRVEWLMNNQ
;
A
#
# COMPACT_ATOMS: atom_id res chain seq x y z
N MET A 1 -5.86 31.73 -55.69
CA MET A 1 -5.41 31.91 -54.27
C MET A 1 -6.09 30.82 -53.44
N LYS A 2 -5.38 29.74 -53.08
CA LYS A 2 -5.92 28.67 -52.23
C LYS A 2 -5.60 29.01 -50.78
N LYS A 3 -6.63 29.23 -49.98
CA LYS A 3 -6.51 29.42 -48.52
C LYS A 3 -6.35 28.06 -47.84
N TYR A 4 -5.21 27.79 -47.29
CA TYR A 4 -4.99 26.63 -46.39
C TYR A 4 -5.55 26.96 -45.01
N PHE A 5 -6.57 26.22 -44.60
CA PHE A 5 -7.13 26.28 -43.24
C PHE A 5 -6.31 25.35 -42.37
N LEU A 6 -5.48 25.90 -41.48
CA LEU A 6 -4.67 25.16 -40.52
C LEU A 6 -5.57 24.75 -39.36
N LEU A 7 -5.97 23.48 -39.29
CA LEU A 7 -6.74 22.92 -38.18
C LEU A 7 -5.76 22.55 -37.07
N THR A 8 -5.65 23.41 -36.07
CA THR A 8 -4.86 23.12 -34.88
C THR A 8 -5.67 22.20 -33.95
N VAL A 9 -5.35 20.91 -33.97
CA VAL A 9 -5.92 19.93 -33.03
C VAL A 9 -5.24 20.15 -31.68
N PHE A 10 -5.95 20.78 -30.74
CA PHE A 10 -5.56 20.85 -29.34
C PHE A 10 -5.86 19.48 -28.70
N THR A 11 -4.87 18.61 -28.61
CA THR A 11 -4.95 17.41 -27.78
C THR A 11 -4.87 17.84 -26.32
N LEU A 12 -6.04 17.90 -25.67
CA LEU A 12 -6.15 18.05 -24.22
C LEU A 12 -5.61 16.74 -23.59
N ALA A 13 -4.33 16.74 -23.24
CA ALA A 13 -3.78 15.69 -22.38
C ALA A 13 -4.37 15.89 -20.97
N THR A 14 -5.49 15.24 -20.68
CA THR A 14 -5.98 15.13 -19.32
C THR A 14 -5.00 14.23 -18.55
N THR A 15 -4.03 14.84 -17.89
CA THR A 15 -3.26 14.18 -16.84
C THR A 15 -4.26 13.79 -15.76
N LEU A 16 -4.63 12.51 -15.73
CA LEU A 16 -5.34 11.92 -14.60
C LEU A 16 -4.41 12.02 -13.39
N TRP A 17 -4.56 13.10 -12.64
CA TRP A 17 -3.94 13.20 -11.31
C TRP A 17 -4.52 12.06 -10.50
N ALA A 18 -3.69 11.10 -10.14
CA ALA A 18 -4.07 10.09 -9.16
C ALA A 18 -4.40 10.83 -7.87
N ASN A 19 -5.69 11.02 -7.60
CA ASN A 19 -6.14 11.63 -6.35
C ASN A 19 -5.54 10.82 -5.20
N ALA A 20 -4.97 11.52 -4.21
CA ALA A 20 -4.60 10.87 -2.95
C ALA A 20 -5.82 10.12 -2.43
N GLN A 21 -5.65 8.85 -2.05
CA GLN A 21 -6.74 8.07 -1.50
C GLN A 21 -7.28 8.80 -0.27
N ASN A 22 -8.61 9.00 -0.21
CA ASN A 22 -9.21 9.63 0.96
C ASN A 22 -9.26 8.61 2.11
N LEU A 23 -8.33 8.73 3.06
CA LEU A 23 -8.22 7.84 4.22
C LEU A 23 -9.52 7.79 5.05
N ASP A 24 -10.30 8.89 5.10
CA ASP A 24 -11.58 8.93 5.83
C ASP A 24 -12.66 8.01 5.23
N LYS A 25 -12.48 7.54 4.00
CA LYS A 25 -13.40 6.63 3.30
C LYS A 25 -12.94 5.17 3.33
N MET A 26 -11.80 4.91 3.94
CA MET A 26 -11.26 3.56 4.08
C MET A 26 -11.91 2.84 5.26
N GLN A 27 -11.77 1.51 5.29
CA GLN A 27 -12.37 0.66 6.30
C GLN A 27 -11.31 0.16 7.27
N TRP A 28 -11.68 0.00 8.53
CA TRP A 28 -10.84 -0.63 9.53
C TRP A 28 -11.06 -2.14 9.58
N PHE A 29 -9.95 -2.85 9.64
CA PHE A 29 -9.86 -4.20 10.19
C PHE A 29 -9.04 -4.06 11.49
N ASN A 30 -9.63 -4.37 12.63
CA ASN A 30 -9.08 -4.09 13.96
C ASN A 30 -8.83 -2.57 14.17
N GLU A 31 -9.89 -1.80 14.31
CA GLU A 31 -9.79 -0.36 14.55
C GLU A 31 -9.07 -0.05 15.86
N PRO A 32 -8.02 0.80 15.88
CA PRO A 32 -7.35 1.16 17.13
C PRO A 32 -8.23 2.06 17.98
N GLY A 33 -8.04 2.02 19.30
CA GLY A 33 -8.81 2.83 20.24
C GLY A 33 -8.55 4.34 20.15
N SER A 34 -7.45 4.76 19.51
CA SER A 34 -7.08 6.17 19.32
C SER A 34 -6.34 6.37 17.99
N TYR A 35 -6.88 7.26 17.17
CA TYR A 35 -6.25 7.70 15.93
C TYR A 35 -6.80 9.05 15.46
N THR A 36 -6.10 9.69 14.56
CA THR A 36 -6.57 10.88 13.84
C THR A 36 -6.28 10.77 12.35
N ILE A 37 -7.27 11.14 11.53
CA ILE A 37 -7.07 11.33 10.09
C ILE A 37 -7.27 12.81 9.80
N LYS A 38 -6.23 13.48 9.29
CA LYS A 38 -6.29 14.90 8.97
C LYS A 38 -5.34 15.24 7.80
N ASN A 39 -5.85 15.95 6.81
CA ASN A 39 -5.06 16.38 5.63
C ASN A 39 -4.34 15.21 4.92
N GLY A 40 -4.98 14.05 4.78
CA GLY A 40 -4.40 12.86 4.15
C GLY A 40 -3.29 12.19 4.95
N LYS A 41 -3.19 12.48 6.24
CA LYS A 41 -2.27 11.88 7.21
C LYS A 41 -3.08 11.09 8.24
N LEU A 42 -2.68 9.86 8.50
CA LEU A 42 -3.16 9.02 9.60
C LEU A 42 -2.08 8.99 10.68
N GLU A 43 -2.44 9.35 11.90
CA GLU A 43 -1.68 9.06 13.12
C GLU A 43 -2.48 8.12 13.97
N MET A 44 -1.89 7.01 14.42
CA MET A 44 -2.56 6.05 15.30
C MET A 44 -1.68 5.67 16.49
N ASP A 45 -2.32 5.48 17.63
CA ASP A 45 -1.72 4.84 18.78
C ASP A 45 -1.89 3.32 18.62
N VAL A 46 -0.80 2.64 18.27
CA VAL A 46 -0.79 1.20 18.03
C VAL A 46 -0.97 0.47 19.35
N PRO A 47 -2.00 -0.38 19.50
CA PRO A 47 -2.24 -1.09 20.75
C PRO A 47 -1.12 -2.06 21.10
N ALA A 48 -0.88 -2.21 22.41
CA ALA A 48 0.03 -3.20 22.97
C ALA A 48 -0.42 -4.63 22.64
N GLN A 49 0.56 -5.53 22.51
CA GLN A 49 0.34 -6.98 22.34
C GLN A 49 -0.50 -7.35 21.12
N THR A 50 -0.37 -6.58 20.03
CA THR A 50 -0.97 -6.87 18.73
C THR A 50 0.08 -7.39 17.75
N ASP A 51 -0.32 -8.31 16.86
CA ASP A 51 0.58 -8.89 15.86
C ASP A 51 -0.16 -9.31 14.58
N TYR A 52 0.63 -9.57 13.54
CA TYR A 52 0.26 -10.33 12.37
C TYR A 52 1.25 -11.47 12.20
N TRP A 53 0.89 -12.63 12.72
CA TRP A 53 1.73 -13.81 12.69
C TRP A 53 0.95 -15.05 12.28
N ARG A 54 1.54 -15.89 11.46
CA ARG A 54 0.89 -17.11 11.01
C ARG A 54 1.83 -18.31 11.07
N ILE A 55 1.65 -19.15 12.07
CA ILE A 55 2.24 -20.50 12.25
C ILE A 55 3.77 -20.52 12.26
N SER A 56 4.45 -19.83 11.35
CA SER A 56 5.90 -19.91 11.14
C SER A 56 6.66 -19.82 12.47
N HIS A 57 7.60 -20.73 12.68
CA HIS A 57 8.53 -20.77 13.80
C HIS A 57 7.89 -21.02 15.18
N TYR A 58 6.83 -20.31 15.55
CA TYR A 58 6.24 -20.37 16.91
C TYR A 58 4.95 -21.18 17.01
N GLY A 59 4.34 -21.58 15.92
CA GLY A 59 3.14 -22.44 15.91
C GLY A 59 1.82 -21.74 16.29
N PHE A 60 1.80 -20.44 16.54
CA PHE A 60 0.58 -19.68 16.81
C PHE A 60 0.14 -18.84 15.59
N THR A 61 -1.09 -18.34 15.66
CA THR A 61 -1.64 -17.39 14.70
C THR A 61 -2.23 -16.20 15.44
N VAL A 62 -1.85 -14.99 15.04
CA VAL A 62 -2.39 -13.71 15.52
C VAL A 62 -2.74 -12.84 14.32
N ASP A 63 -3.84 -12.10 14.40
CA ASP A 63 -4.39 -11.31 13.32
C ASP A 63 -5.19 -10.12 13.92
N ASP A 64 -4.56 -9.35 14.81
CA ASP A 64 -5.24 -8.35 15.64
C ASP A 64 -4.63 -6.95 15.63
N GLY A 65 -3.56 -6.72 14.86
CA GLY A 65 -3.02 -5.39 14.63
C GLY A 65 -4.00 -4.48 13.87
N PRO A 66 -3.95 -3.15 14.07
CA PRO A 66 -4.77 -2.22 13.31
C PRO A 66 -4.39 -2.17 11.82
N PHE A 67 -5.39 -2.27 10.96
CA PHE A 67 -5.25 -2.20 9.51
C PHE A 67 -6.36 -1.35 8.90
N LEU A 68 -6.01 -0.20 8.34
CA LEU A 68 -6.91 0.66 7.58
C LEU A 68 -6.76 0.35 6.09
N TYR A 69 -7.83 -0.07 5.41
CA TYR A 69 -7.71 -0.56 4.04
C TYR A 69 -8.75 -0.01 3.08
N THR A 70 -8.40 -0.04 1.80
CA THR A 70 -9.32 0.03 0.67
C THR A 70 -9.24 -1.25 -0.13
N THR A 71 -10.33 -1.63 -0.80
CA THR A 71 -10.37 -2.80 -1.67
C THR A 71 -10.02 -2.41 -3.10
N VAL A 72 -9.04 -3.08 -3.70
CA VAL A 72 -8.52 -2.77 -5.03
C VAL A 72 -8.53 -4.03 -5.90
N GLY A 73 -9.22 -3.96 -7.03
CA GLY A 73 -9.21 -5.01 -8.07
C GLY A 73 -8.22 -4.73 -9.20
N GLY A 74 -7.89 -5.76 -9.98
CA GLY A 74 -7.00 -5.65 -11.14
C GLY A 74 -5.55 -5.34 -10.79
N GLU A 75 -4.82 -4.80 -11.77
CA GLU A 75 -3.42 -4.38 -11.58
C GLU A 75 -3.35 -2.97 -11.01
N PHE A 76 -2.45 -2.76 -10.07
CA PHE A 76 -2.30 -1.48 -9.40
C PHE A 76 -0.88 -1.23 -8.87
N GLU A 77 -0.59 0.03 -8.60
CA GLU A 77 0.51 0.49 -7.78
C GLU A 77 -0.08 1.15 -6.53
N ALA A 78 0.34 0.70 -5.35
CA ALA A 78 0.05 1.34 -4.07
C ALA A 78 1.32 1.91 -3.46
N LYS A 79 1.23 3.11 -2.88
CA LYS A 79 2.38 3.82 -2.29
C LYS A 79 1.98 4.53 -1.01
N ILE A 80 2.89 4.54 -0.03
CA ILE A 80 2.71 5.19 1.27
C ILE A 80 4.04 5.66 1.85
N LYS A 81 4.01 6.74 2.62
CA LYS A 81 5.11 7.17 3.48
C LYS A 81 4.80 6.78 4.92
N VAL A 82 5.74 6.09 5.56
CA VAL A 82 5.59 5.53 6.91
C VAL A 82 6.66 6.09 7.84
N SER A 83 6.29 6.38 9.08
CA SER A 83 7.19 6.66 10.19
C SER A 83 6.57 6.19 11.51
N GLY A 84 7.37 6.04 12.54
CA GLY A 84 6.88 5.60 13.86
C GLY A 84 7.82 5.97 14.99
N ASP A 85 7.26 6.09 16.18
CA ASP A 85 8.00 6.23 17.44
C ASP A 85 8.24 4.83 18.03
N TYR A 86 9.03 4.01 17.30
CA TYR A 86 9.32 2.62 17.67
C TYR A 86 10.08 2.56 18.99
N LYS A 87 9.60 1.77 19.95
CA LYS A 87 10.13 1.73 21.32
C LYS A 87 10.78 0.41 21.67
N VAL A 88 10.26 -0.67 21.12
CA VAL A 88 10.76 -2.02 21.42
C VAL A 88 10.93 -2.83 20.15
N ARG A 89 11.64 -3.93 20.28
CA ARG A 89 11.79 -4.93 19.24
C ARG A 89 10.39 -5.38 18.76
N PHE A 90 10.22 -5.57 17.48
CA PHE A 90 8.99 -5.95 16.82
C PHE A 90 7.89 -4.89 16.75
N ASP A 91 8.06 -3.66 17.27
CA ASP A 91 7.21 -2.56 16.85
C ASP A 91 7.30 -2.41 15.33
N GLN A 92 6.17 -2.41 14.64
CA GLN A 92 6.15 -2.45 13.19
C GLN A 92 5.03 -1.60 12.61
N ALA A 93 5.34 -0.85 11.57
CA ALA A 93 4.37 -0.09 10.79
C ALA A 93 4.72 -0.17 9.30
N GLY A 94 3.71 -0.33 8.45
CA GLY A 94 3.94 -0.56 7.05
C GLY A 94 2.71 -0.53 6.17
N MET A 95 2.75 -1.27 5.08
CA MET A 95 1.65 -1.47 4.16
C MET A 95 1.36 -2.96 4.02
N MET A 96 0.10 -3.32 4.22
CA MET A 96 -0.38 -4.69 4.00
C MET A 96 -1.13 -4.79 2.67
N ILE A 97 -0.90 -5.89 1.98
CA ILE A 97 -1.70 -6.39 0.88
C ILE A 97 -2.29 -7.72 1.34
N ARG A 98 -3.62 -7.80 1.39
CA ARG A 98 -4.32 -8.92 2.00
C ARG A 98 -5.49 -9.37 1.15
N LYS A 99 -5.59 -10.65 0.90
CA LYS A 99 -6.75 -11.32 0.31
C LYS A 99 -7.68 -11.82 1.40
N ASP A 100 -7.15 -12.60 2.33
CA ASP A 100 -7.89 -13.24 3.42
C ASP A 100 -6.95 -13.49 4.63
N PRO A 101 -7.43 -14.07 5.75
CA PRO A 101 -6.60 -14.36 6.92
C PRO A 101 -5.39 -15.27 6.67
N SER A 102 -5.40 -16.02 5.57
CA SER A 102 -4.35 -16.97 5.24
C SER A 102 -3.40 -16.52 4.11
N ASP A 103 -3.76 -15.44 3.41
CA ASP A 103 -3.04 -14.96 2.24
C ASP A 103 -2.87 -13.43 2.32
N TRP A 104 -1.75 -13.01 2.91
CA TRP A 104 -1.38 -11.62 3.09
C TRP A 104 0.14 -11.42 3.04
N SER A 105 0.55 -10.20 2.75
CA SER A 105 1.93 -9.77 2.83
C SER A 105 2.02 -8.38 3.41
N VAL A 106 3.01 -8.17 4.26
CA VAL A 106 3.36 -6.87 4.84
C VAL A 106 4.74 -6.45 4.36
N ILE A 107 4.86 -5.18 4.02
CA ILE A 107 6.11 -4.46 3.91
C ILE A 107 6.15 -3.44 5.03
N GLU A 108 7.12 -3.54 5.92
CA GLU A 108 7.14 -2.82 7.18
C GLU A 108 8.50 -2.23 7.50
N LEU A 109 8.48 -1.22 8.35
CA LEU A 109 9.64 -0.58 8.91
C LEU A 109 9.74 -0.97 10.40
N LYS A 110 10.91 -1.49 10.81
CA LYS A 110 11.23 -1.89 12.20
C LYS A 110 12.41 -1.12 12.78
N GLU A 111 13.05 -0.29 11.99
CA GLU A 111 14.23 0.47 12.41
C GLU A 111 13.87 1.93 12.69
N PRO A 112 14.53 2.59 13.63
CA PRO A 112 14.25 3.98 13.99
C PRO A 112 14.83 4.97 12.98
N ILE A 113 14.40 4.86 11.71
CA ILE A 113 14.69 5.85 10.69
C ILE A 113 13.56 6.89 10.63
N PRO A 114 13.82 8.14 10.23
CA PRO A 114 12.82 9.20 10.27
C PRO A 114 11.55 8.87 9.49
N PHE A 115 11.68 8.22 8.34
CA PHE A 115 10.57 7.72 7.51
C PHE A 115 11.08 6.80 6.40
N LEU A 116 10.16 6.04 5.84
CA LEU A 116 10.39 5.23 4.65
C LEU A 116 9.19 5.36 3.70
N TRP A 117 9.47 5.39 2.41
CA TRP A 117 8.46 5.20 1.38
C TRP A 117 8.38 3.72 1.01
N LEU A 118 7.16 3.21 1.01
CA LEU A 118 6.85 1.84 0.61
C LEU A 118 5.99 1.86 -0.64
N LYS A 119 6.27 0.92 -1.55
CA LYS A 119 5.51 0.76 -2.78
C LYS A 119 5.26 -0.72 -3.05
N ALA A 120 4.03 -1.06 -3.40
CA ALA A 120 3.63 -2.36 -3.89
C ALA A 120 3.08 -2.23 -5.31
N VAL A 121 3.48 -3.12 -6.20
CA VAL A 121 2.98 -3.18 -7.58
C VAL A 121 2.39 -4.56 -7.80
N ARG A 122 1.10 -4.61 -8.14
CA ARG A 122 0.44 -5.84 -8.56
C ARG A 122 0.46 -5.96 -10.08
N ARG A 123 0.99 -7.07 -10.57
CA ARG A 123 0.97 -7.49 -11.98
C ARG A 123 0.51 -8.94 -12.05
N LEU A 124 -0.69 -9.19 -12.62
CA LEU A 124 -1.29 -10.51 -12.65
C LEU A 124 -1.37 -11.14 -11.25
N ASP A 125 -0.63 -12.23 -11.03
CA ASP A 125 -0.49 -12.96 -9.77
C ASP A 125 0.79 -12.65 -9.00
N ALA A 126 1.55 -11.63 -9.43
CA ALA A 126 2.75 -11.18 -8.76
C ALA A 126 2.53 -9.87 -8.00
N ILE A 127 3.05 -9.81 -6.78
CA ILE A 127 3.19 -8.59 -5.99
C ILE A 127 4.68 -8.28 -5.84
N GLU A 128 5.09 -7.15 -6.36
CA GLU A 128 6.45 -6.63 -6.20
C GLU A 128 6.47 -5.59 -5.10
N LEU A 129 7.37 -5.73 -4.14
CA LEU A 129 7.50 -4.84 -2.98
C LEU A 129 8.80 -4.05 -3.06
N TYR A 130 8.70 -2.74 -2.82
CA TYR A 130 9.81 -1.79 -2.93
C TYR A 130 9.85 -0.85 -1.73
N TYR A 131 11.06 -0.30 -1.46
CA TYR A 131 11.25 0.81 -0.56
C TYR A 131 12.04 1.95 -1.22
N SER A 132 11.92 3.16 -0.65
CA SER A 132 12.68 4.34 -1.05
C SER A 132 12.88 5.30 0.13
N PHE A 133 13.99 6.01 0.14
CA PHE A 133 14.26 7.07 1.13
C PHE A 133 13.84 8.47 0.65
N ASP A 134 13.54 8.65 -0.64
CA ASP A 134 13.33 9.97 -1.25
C ASP A 134 12.09 10.07 -2.16
N ASP A 135 11.31 8.97 -2.29
CA ASP A 135 10.17 8.83 -3.22
C ASP A 135 10.55 8.91 -4.72
N LYS A 136 11.81 8.77 -5.06
CA LYS A 136 12.29 8.83 -6.44
C LYS A 136 12.91 7.52 -6.87
N GLU A 137 13.94 7.10 -6.17
CA GLU A 137 14.63 5.84 -6.43
C GLU A 137 14.09 4.74 -5.53
N TYR A 138 13.59 3.68 -6.15
CA TYR A 138 12.97 2.54 -5.45
C TYR A 138 13.80 1.29 -5.63
N THR A 139 14.15 0.67 -4.50
CA THR A 139 14.82 -0.62 -4.46
C THR A 139 13.81 -1.73 -4.25
N MET A 140 13.83 -2.76 -5.08
CA MET A 140 13.00 -3.95 -4.90
C MET A 140 13.47 -4.75 -3.69
N MET A 141 12.54 -5.14 -2.81
CA MET A 141 12.79 -6.00 -1.66
C MET A 141 12.52 -7.46 -1.99
N ARG A 142 11.37 -7.72 -2.61
CA ARG A 142 10.95 -9.06 -3.01
C ARG A 142 9.82 -9.02 -4.03
N THR A 143 9.66 -10.14 -4.73
CA THR A 143 8.44 -10.52 -5.45
C THR A 143 7.82 -11.71 -4.75
N LEU A 144 6.49 -11.74 -4.66
CA LEU A 144 5.74 -12.85 -4.10
C LEU A 144 4.53 -13.16 -4.99
N TRP A 145 4.05 -14.39 -4.89
CA TRP A 145 2.83 -14.81 -5.56
C TRP A 145 1.60 -14.47 -4.70
N MET A 146 0.55 -14.01 -5.35
CA MET A 146 -0.77 -13.84 -4.76
C MET A 146 -1.82 -14.05 -5.85
N GLN A 147 -2.83 -14.86 -5.57
CA GLN A 147 -3.85 -15.24 -6.54
C GLN A 147 -4.35 -14.05 -7.38
N ASP A 148 -4.37 -14.19 -8.70
CA ASP A 148 -4.93 -13.20 -9.61
C ASP A 148 -6.48 -13.17 -9.56
N ASN A 149 -7.09 -12.21 -10.29
CA ASN A 149 -8.55 -12.07 -10.45
C ASN A 149 -9.37 -11.96 -9.15
N CYS A 150 -8.75 -11.65 -8.01
CA CYS A 150 -9.44 -11.30 -6.78
C CYS A 150 -9.12 -9.86 -6.36
N PRO A 151 -10.08 -9.11 -5.79
CA PRO A 151 -9.77 -7.85 -5.15
C PRO A 151 -8.95 -8.08 -3.87
N LEU A 152 -8.07 -7.13 -3.58
CA LEU A 152 -7.19 -7.16 -2.41
C LEU A 152 -7.48 -5.98 -1.50
N MET A 153 -7.40 -6.18 -0.20
CA MET A 153 -7.35 -5.12 0.80
C MET A 153 -5.93 -4.55 0.82
N VAL A 154 -5.79 -3.24 0.69
CA VAL A 154 -4.50 -2.56 0.60
C VAL A 154 -4.51 -1.31 1.48
N GLY A 155 -3.50 -1.15 2.33
CA GLY A 155 -3.42 0.05 3.17
C GLY A 155 -2.42 0.01 4.30
N PRO A 156 -2.39 1.06 5.14
CA PRO A 156 -1.54 1.13 6.32
C PRO A 156 -1.89 0.10 7.38
N VAL A 157 -0.87 -0.52 7.93
CA VAL A 157 -0.94 -1.54 8.98
C VAL A 157 0.12 -1.27 10.04
N ALA A 158 -0.16 -1.61 11.29
CA ALA A 158 0.82 -1.57 12.36
C ALA A 158 0.57 -2.69 13.38
N ALA A 159 1.59 -3.05 14.15
CA ALA A 159 1.49 -3.97 15.27
C ALA A 159 2.57 -3.71 16.32
N CYS A 160 2.32 -4.11 17.57
CA CYS A 160 3.22 -3.95 18.70
C CYS A 160 3.24 -5.24 19.55
N PRO A 161 3.93 -6.30 19.09
CA PRO A 161 3.87 -7.61 19.73
C PRO A 161 4.36 -7.64 21.18
N ASP A 162 5.50 -7.02 21.44
CA ASP A 162 6.20 -7.10 22.74
C ASP A 162 6.06 -5.83 23.59
N GLY A 163 5.59 -4.73 23.00
CA GLY A 163 5.59 -3.41 23.63
C GLY A 163 4.31 -3.05 24.36
N GLN A 164 4.31 -1.83 24.90
CA GLN A 164 3.14 -1.19 25.51
C GLN A 164 2.43 -0.22 24.57
N GLY A 165 2.67 -0.37 23.27
CA GLY A 165 2.16 0.52 22.25
C GLY A 165 3.14 1.63 21.85
N PHE A 166 2.95 2.14 20.63
CA PHE A 166 3.74 3.22 20.06
C PHE A 166 2.88 4.05 19.09
N LYS A 167 3.39 5.19 18.66
CA LYS A 167 2.70 6.02 17.67
C LYS A 167 3.21 5.72 16.25
N ALA A 168 2.32 5.29 15.36
CA ALA A 168 2.58 5.13 13.93
C ALA A 168 1.98 6.29 13.14
N VAL A 169 2.68 6.71 12.08
CA VAL A 169 2.27 7.83 11.23
C VAL A 169 2.39 7.44 9.77
N PHE A 170 1.29 7.63 9.05
CA PHE A 170 1.17 7.32 7.63
C PHE A 170 0.71 8.54 6.85
N SER A 171 1.31 8.76 5.69
CA SER A 171 0.94 9.87 4.81
C SER A 171 1.15 9.52 3.35
N HIS A 172 0.62 10.34 2.45
CA HIS A 172 0.78 10.19 1.00
C HIS A 172 0.31 8.82 0.47
N PHE A 173 -0.65 8.18 1.14
CA PHE A 173 -1.22 6.94 0.63
C PHE A 173 -1.94 7.19 -0.69
N LYS A 174 -1.55 6.44 -1.71
CA LYS A 174 -2.10 6.52 -3.07
C LYS A 174 -2.22 5.14 -3.66
N VAL A 175 -3.31 4.93 -4.38
CA VAL A 175 -3.49 3.75 -5.23
C VAL A 175 -3.74 4.23 -6.65
N LYS A 176 -2.98 3.69 -7.59
CA LYS A 176 -3.09 3.95 -9.02
C LYS A 176 -3.38 2.65 -9.74
N HIS A 177 -4.47 2.59 -10.49
CA HIS A 177 -4.72 1.47 -11.39
C HIS A 177 -3.74 1.47 -12.56
N LEU A 178 -3.28 0.30 -12.92
CA LEU A 178 -2.39 0.06 -14.05
C LEU A 178 -3.16 -0.60 -15.18
N PRO A 179 -2.71 -0.46 -16.44
CA PRO A 179 -3.27 -1.21 -17.56
C PRO A 179 -3.13 -2.71 -17.33
N ASP A 180 -4.16 -3.48 -17.66
CA ASP A 180 -4.10 -4.94 -17.60
C ASP A 180 -3.04 -5.46 -18.58
N GLN A 181 -2.03 -6.13 -18.05
CA GLN A 181 -0.89 -6.59 -18.84
C GLN A 181 -1.30 -7.62 -19.89
N ARG A 182 -2.22 -8.52 -19.58
CA ARG A 182 -2.76 -9.51 -20.54
C ARG A 182 -3.43 -8.86 -21.73
N ARG A 183 -4.19 -7.79 -21.47
CA ARG A 183 -4.83 -7.02 -22.55
C ARG A 183 -3.82 -6.31 -23.42
N VAL A 184 -2.78 -5.74 -22.82
CA VAL A 184 -1.68 -5.07 -23.55
C VAL A 184 -0.95 -6.08 -24.44
N GLU A 185 -0.57 -7.23 -23.91
CA GLU A 185 0.10 -8.29 -24.67
C GLU A 185 -0.77 -8.81 -25.81
N TRP A 186 -2.08 -9.00 -25.56
CA TRP A 186 -3.02 -9.41 -26.60
C TRP A 186 -3.10 -8.39 -27.73
N LEU A 187 -3.18 -7.10 -27.40
CA LEU A 187 -3.22 -6.03 -28.41
C LEU A 187 -1.93 -5.96 -29.23
N MET A 188 -0.76 -6.17 -28.60
CA MET A 188 0.53 -6.18 -29.30
C MET A 188 0.69 -7.37 -30.25
N ASN A 189 0.14 -8.53 -29.89
CA ASN A 189 0.27 -9.76 -30.69
C ASN A 189 -0.76 -9.88 -31.82
N ASN A 190 -1.77 -8.99 -31.87
CA ASN A 190 -2.87 -9.04 -32.84
C ASN A 190 -2.98 -7.76 -33.71
N GLN A 191 -1.93 -6.96 -33.78
CA GLN A 191 -1.74 -5.85 -34.72
C GLN A 191 -0.87 -6.30 -35.89
#